data_49fcc6bd5510186aca4bcdcbaf1f2cd4
#
_entry.id   49fcc6bd5510186aca4bcdcbaf1f2cd4
#
_cell.length_a   1.000
_cell.length_b   1.000
_cell.length_c   1.000
_cell.angle_alpha   90.00
_cell.angle_beta   90.00
_cell.angle_gamma   90.00
#
_symmetry.space_group_name_H-M   'P 1'
#
loop_
_entity.id
_entity.type
_entity.pdbx_description
1 polymer ?
#
loop_
_entity_poly.entity_id
_entity_poly.type
_entity_poly.pdbx_seq_one_letter_code
_entity_poly.pdbx_strand_id
1 'polypeptide(L)'
;LTSATLGGKEADDDIVSFASTLCDARFDADDIIRSTTVMPTLPKLSRDIPFEVFARLAHPDTSMDVILKQYGISVNSSQNDSEILYDLCISSKAYKILRECAVRPMTVHEIASAMRNYMDLRDIDLVNLIHVASKAEKNKTALIKARYHMFVRALEGAFITLNPNKKLFLTRQNYADIDGESWKVFE
;
A
#
# COMPACT_ATOMS: atom_id res chain seq x y z
N LEU A 1 8.63 -24.88 10.02
CA LEU A 1 9.24 -23.53 9.99
C LEU A 1 8.54 -22.68 8.96
N THR A 2 8.13 -21.47 9.34
CA THR A 2 7.59 -20.47 8.42
C THR A 2 8.33 -19.15 8.64
N SER A 3 8.71 -18.47 7.56
CA SER A 3 9.28 -17.13 7.64
C SER A 3 8.78 -16.27 6.48
N ALA A 4 8.52 -15.01 6.76
CA ALA A 4 8.11 -14.03 5.75
C ALA A 4 9.29 -13.47 4.93
N THR A 5 10.55 -13.79 5.30
CA THR A 5 11.76 -13.15 4.79
C THR A 5 12.87 -14.15 4.41
N LEU A 6 12.48 -15.30 3.89
CA LEU A 6 13.43 -16.38 3.54
C LEU A 6 14.24 -16.13 2.23
N GLY A 7 14.42 -14.92 1.78
CA GLY A 7 15.20 -14.68 0.55
C GLY A 7 14.61 -15.31 -0.72
N GLY A 8 15.30 -15.17 -1.84
CA GLY A 8 14.99 -15.82 -3.11
C GLY A 8 15.51 -17.27 -3.20
N LYS A 9 15.51 -17.84 -4.40
CA LYS A 9 15.99 -19.20 -4.65
C LYS A 9 17.50 -19.37 -4.37
N GLU A 10 18.23 -18.28 -4.41
CA GLU A 10 19.66 -18.24 -4.07
C GLU A 10 19.96 -18.58 -2.60
N ALA A 11 18.95 -18.49 -1.73
CA ALA A 11 19.07 -18.82 -0.31
C ALA A 11 18.61 -20.25 0.03
N ASP A 12 18.23 -21.08 -0.94
CA ASP A 12 17.65 -22.40 -0.69
C ASP A 12 18.61 -23.34 0.06
N ASP A 13 19.89 -23.34 -0.30
CA ASP A 13 20.91 -24.17 0.37
C ASP A 13 21.10 -23.77 1.84
N ASP A 14 21.11 -22.47 2.13
CA ASP A 14 21.24 -21.95 3.49
C ASP A 14 20.00 -22.27 4.32
N ILE A 15 18.80 -22.18 3.71
CA ILE A 15 17.53 -22.54 4.35
C ILE A 15 17.48 -24.02 4.70
N VAL A 16 17.87 -24.88 3.77
CA VAL A 16 17.94 -26.34 3.98
C VAL A 16 18.92 -26.68 5.11
N SER A 17 20.12 -26.10 5.07
CA SER A 17 21.14 -26.31 6.10
C SER A 17 20.64 -25.85 7.48
N PHE A 18 20.05 -24.64 7.55
CA PHE A 18 19.48 -24.11 8.78
C PHE A 18 18.35 -24.98 9.32
N ALA A 19 17.38 -25.37 8.48
CA ALA A 19 16.26 -26.19 8.88
C ALA A 19 16.71 -27.58 9.38
N SER A 20 17.66 -28.19 8.66
CA SER A 20 18.21 -29.51 9.02
C SER A 20 18.90 -29.48 10.38
N THR A 21 19.69 -28.42 10.63
CA THR A 21 20.39 -28.22 11.90
C THR A 21 19.42 -27.96 13.05
N LEU A 22 18.42 -27.08 12.81
CA LEU A 22 17.46 -26.68 13.85
C LEU A 22 16.53 -27.83 14.27
N CYS A 23 16.11 -28.66 13.30
CA CYS A 23 15.12 -29.71 13.54
C CYS A 23 15.77 -31.07 13.78
N ASP A 24 17.10 -31.20 13.71
CA ASP A 24 17.87 -32.43 13.73
C ASP A 24 17.27 -33.47 12.74
N ALA A 25 16.92 -33.03 11.56
CA ALA A 25 16.27 -33.81 10.52
C ALA A 25 16.81 -33.42 9.15
N ARG A 26 16.78 -34.36 8.21
CA ARG A 26 17.21 -34.06 6.83
C ARG A 26 16.10 -33.38 6.07
N PHE A 27 16.41 -32.22 5.50
CA PHE A 27 15.59 -31.49 4.53
C PHE A 27 16.36 -31.37 3.21
N ASP A 28 15.63 -31.17 2.12
CA ASP A 28 16.20 -30.85 0.81
C ASP A 28 15.41 -29.68 0.17
N ALA A 29 15.83 -29.26 -1.03
CA ALA A 29 15.25 -28.10 -1.70
C ALA A 29 13.77 -28.28 -2.06
N ASP A 30 13.31 -29.53 -2.24
CA ASP A 30 11.92 -29.85 -2.56
C ASP A 30 10.99 -29.67 -1.35
N ASP A 31 11.54 -29.66 -0.14
CA ASP A 31 10.80 -29.36 1.08
C ASP A 31 10.50 -27.85 1.26
N ILE A 32 11.09 -27.00 0.42
CA ILE A 32 10.86 -25.55 0.47
C ILE A 32 9.61 -25.19 -0.33
N ILE A 33 8.52 -24.90 0.38
CA ILE A 33 7.27 -24.44 -0.22
C ILE A 33 7.30 -22.93 -0.38
N ARG A 34 7.36 -22.44 -1.62
CA ARG A 34 7.31 -21.02 -1.96
C ARG A 34 5.95 -20.64 -2.52
N SER A 35 5.44 -19.48 -2.10
CA SER A 35 4.23 -18.93 -2.71
C SER A 35 4.50 -18.44 -4.13
N THR A 36 3.60 -18.75 -5.04
CA THR A 36 3.60 -18.22 -6.40
C THR A 36 2.61 -17.07 -6.49
N THR A 37 3.08 -15.91 -6.95
CA THR A 37 2.18 -14.78 -7.21
C THR A 37 1.50 -14.99 -8.57
N VAL A 38 0.19 -15.19 -8.54
CA VAL A 38 -0.64 -15.22 -9.76
C VAL A 38 -1.09 -13.80 -10.06
N MET A 39 -0.63 -13.29 -11.21
CA MET A 39 -1.01 -11.95 -11.64
C MET A 39 -2.20 -12.06 -12.61
N PRO A 40 -3.25 -11.22 -12.45
CA PRO A 40 -4.37 -11.22 -13.36
C PRO A 40 -3.93 -10.80 -14.77
N THR A 41 -4.52 -11.42 -15.79
CA THR A 41 -4.33 -11.01 -17.18
C THR A 41 -5.05 -9.69 -17.42
N LEU A 42 -4.32 -8.68 -17.88
CA LEU A 42 -4.91 -7.39 -18.21
C LEU A 42 -5.50 -7.40 -19.61
N PRO A 43 -6.63 -6.72 -19.85
CA PRO A 43 -7.17 -6.57 -21.20
C PRO A 43 -6.22 -5.75 -22.08
N LYS A 44 -6.23 -6.02 -23.39
CA LYS A 44 -5.39 -5.32 -24.37
C LYS A 44 -5.72 -3.82 -24.44
N LEU A 45 -7.00 -3.48 -24.33
CA LEU A 45 -7.50 -2.11 -24.33
C LEU A 45 -7.74 -1.67 -22.88
N SER A 46 -7.09 -0.59 -22.48
CA SER A 46 -7.32 0.07 -21.21
C SER A 46 -8.13 1.36 -21.42
N ARG A 47 -9.03 1.65 -20.48
CA ARG A 47 -9.84 2.87 -20.45
C ARG A 47 -9.13 3.94 -19.66
N ASP A 48 -9.26 5.18 -20.10
CA ASP A 48 -8.84 6.32 -19.31
C ASP A 48 -9.97 6.69 -18.36
N ILE A 49 -9.86 6.21 -17.11
CA ILE A 49 -10.86 6.44 -16.06
C ILE A 49 -10.33 7.58 -15.19
N PRO A 50 -11.10 8.69 -15.04
CA PRO A 50 -10.68 9.83 -14.22
C PRO A 50 -10.42 9.42 -12.76
N PHE A 51 -9.41 10.02 -12.12
CA PHE A 51 -9.09 9.74 -10.71
C PHE A 51 -10.21 10.11 -9.75
N GLU A 52 -11.09 11.05 -10.10
CA GLU A 52 -12.28 11.41 -9.35
C GLU A 52 -13.21 10.20 -9.13
N VAL A 53 -13.26 9.26 -10.08
CA VAL A 53 -14.04 8.02 -9.93
C VAL A 53 -13.47 7.20 -8.78
N PHE A 54 -12.15 7.00 -8.75
CA PHE A 54 -11.49 6.27 -7.67
C PHE A 54 -11.62 6.99 -6.32
N ALA A 55 -11.52 8.32 -6.31
CA ALA A 55 -11.71 9.12 -5.10
C ALA A 55 -13.12 8.93 -4.50
N ARG A 56 -14.15 8.97 -5.33
CA ARG A 56 -15.54 8.77 -4.91
C ARG A 56 -15.83 7.33 -4.49
N LEU A 57 -15.24 6.35 -5.17
CA LEU A 57 -15.37 4.94 -4.80
C LEU A 57 -14.59 4.58 -3.53
N ALA A 58 -13.50 5.29 -3.25
CA ALA A 58 -12.73 5.13 -2.00
C ALA A 58 -13.52 5.64 -0.78
N HIS A 59 -14.27 6.73 -0.95
CA HIS A 59 -15.06 7.41 0.09
C HIS A 59 -16.48 7.66 -0.43
N PRO A 60 -17.30 6.60 -0.58
CA PRO A 60 -18.61 6.72 -1.22
C PRO A 60 -19.58 7.54 -0.37
N ASP A 61 -20.16 8.55 -0.96
CA ASP A 61 -21.27 9.36 -0.43
C ASP A 61 -22.64 8.86 -0.92
N THR A 62 -22.65 7.96 -1.88
CA THR A 62 -23.83 7.35 -2.51
C THR A 62 -23.50 5.93 -3.00
N SER A 63 -24.48 5.23 -3.57
CA SER A 63 -24.25 3.89 -4.09
C SER A 63 -23.28 3.88 -5.27
N MET A 64 -22.52 2.79 -5.40
CA MET A 64 -21.53 2.60 -6.48
C MET A 64 -22.14 2.78 -7.86
N ASP A 65 -23.33 2.23 -8.10
CA ASP A 65 -24.05 2.32 -9.38
C ASP A 65 -24.31 3.78 -9.78
N VAL A 66 -24.68 4.63 -8.84
CA VAL A 66 -24.91 6.06 -9.08
C VAL A 66 -23.60 6.74 -9.45
N ILE A 67 -22.53 6.46 -8.71
CA ILE A 67 -21.20 7.00 -9.01
C ILE A 67 -20.78 6.61 -10.43
N LEU A 68 -20.81 5.33 -10.76
CA LEU A 68 -20.35 4.83 -12.06
C LEU A 68 -21.18 5.35 -13.24
N LYS A 69 -22.51 5.43 -13.08
CA LYS A 69 -23.41 6.00 -14.09
C LYS A 69 -23.10 7.48 -14.41
N GLN A 70 -22.73 8.28 -13.42
CA GLN A 70 -22.35 9.69 -13.65
C GLN A 70 -21.15 9.85 -14.58
N TYR A 71 -20.28 8.84 -14.62
CA TYR A 71 -19.09 8.81 -15.51
C TYR A 71 -19.30 7.94 -16.76
N GLY A 72 -20.55 7.56 -17.08
CA GLY A 72 -20.88 6.76 -18.26
C GLY A 72 -20.33 5.33 -18.20
N ILE A 73 -20.05 4.80 -17.01
CA ILE A 73 -19.55 3.44 -16.80
C ILE A 73 -20.73 2.52 -16.54
N SER A 74 -21.00 1.61 -17.48
CA SER A 74 -22.05 0.62 -17.34
C SER A 74 -21.60 -0.52 -16.41
N VAL A 75 -22.49 -0.93 -15.53
CA VAL A 75 -22.29 -2.01 -14.56
C VAL A 75 -23.21 -3.17 -14.92
N ASN A 76 -22.74 -4.38 -14.78
CA ASN A 76 -23.57 -5.57 -14.90
C ASN A 76 -24.29 -5.83 -13.56
N SER A 77 -25.60 -5.74 -13.55
CA SER A 77 -26.43 -5.89 -12.36
C SER A 77 -26.34 -7.27 -11.66
N SER A 78 -25.73 -8.27 -12.31
CA SER A 78 -25.51 -9.60 -11.72
C SER A 78 -24.20 -9.73 -10.95
N GLN A 79 -23.34 -8.71 -10.97
CA GLN A 79 -22.06 -8.70 -10.26
C GLN A 79 -22.20 -8.07 -8.87
N ASN A 80 -21.42 -8.56 -7.93
CA ASN A 80 -21.27 -7.90 -6.64
C ASN A 80 -20.28 -6.72 -6.73
N ASP A 81 -20.27 -5.87 -5.71
CA ASP A 81 -19.46 -4.66 -5.68
C ASP A 81 -17.95 -4.95 -5.89
N SER A 82 -17.41 -6.01 -5.28
CA SER A 82 -16.01 -6.39 -5.42
C SER A 82 -15.64 -6.78 -6.85
N GLU A 83 -16.54 -7.47 -7.54
CA GLU A 83 -16.35 -7.87 -8.96
C GLU A 83 -16.45 -6.67 -9.89
N ILE A 84 -17.35 -5.73 -9.60
CA ILE A 84 -17.46 -4.48 -10.34
C ILE A 84 -16.17 -3.67 -10.21
N LEU A 85 -15.65 -3.52 -8.97
CA LEU A 85 -14.37 -2.85 -8.72
C LEU A 85 -13.21 -3.57 -9.42
N TYR A 86 -13.24 -4.90 -9.44
CA TYR A 86 -12.22 -5.69 -10.13
C TYR A 86 -12.20 -5.38 -11.63
N ASP A 87 -13.36 -5.48 -12.31
CA ASP A 87 -13.46 -5.24 -13.75
C ASP A 87 -13.15 -3.76 -14.10
N LEU A 88 -13.53 -2.82 -13.23
CA LEU A 88 -13.15 -1.40 -13.34
C LEU A 88 -11.64 -1.23 -13.30
N CYS A 89 -10.99 -1.76 -12.26
CA CYS A 89 -9.55 -1.62 -12.08
C CYS A 89 -8.76 -2.24 -13.21
N ILE A 90 -9.01 -3.50 -13.59
CA ILE A 90 -8.25 -4.18 -14.65
C ILE A 90 -8.41 -3.50 -16.01
N SER A 91 -9.54 -2.84 -16.25
CA SER A 91 -9.78 -2.07 -17.48
C SER A 91 -9.16 -0.67 -17.45
N SER A 92 -8.68 -0.20 -16.28
CA SER A 92 -8.13 1.13 -16.10
C SER A 92 -6.68 1.24 -16.55
N LYS A 93 -6.37 2.30 -17.32
CA LYS A 93 -5.00 2.67 -17.67
C LYS A 93 -4.17 2.98 -16.40
N ALA A 94 -4.76 3.65 -15.42
CA ALA A 94 -4.08 3.99 -14.16
C ALA A 94 -3.64 2.73 -13.40
N TYR A 95 -4.49 1.71 -13.28
CA TYR A 95 -4.12 0.46 -12.63
C TYR A 95 -3.03 -0.30 -13.41
N LYS A 96 -3.09 -0.31 -14.74
CA LYS A 96 -2.05 -0.92 -15.57
C LYS A 96 -0.69 -0.29 -15.30
N ILE A 97 -0.61 1.04 -15.31
CA ILE A 97 0.64 1.79 -15.04
C ILE A 97 1.10 1.56 -13.60
N LEU A 98 0.19 1.59 -12.60
CA LEU A 98 0.50 1.26 -11.21
C LEU A 98 1.20 -0.10 -11.11
N ARG A 99 0.67 -1.11 -11.77
CA ARG A 99 1.22 -2.47 -11.76
C ARG A 99 2.60 -2.56 -12.41
N GLU A 100 2.86 -1.76 -13.45
CA GLU A 100 4.16 -1.69 -14.13
C GLU A 100 5.20 -0.93 -13.28
N CYS A 101 4.78 0.06 -12.50
CA CYS A 101 5.66 0.86 -11.64
C CYS A 101 5.94 0.19 -10.29
N ALA A 102 4.96 -0.48 -9.69
CA ALA A 102 5.06 -1.07 -8.35
C ALA A 102 5.63 -2.51 -8.39
N VAL A 103 6.86 -2.67 -8.88
CA VAL A 103 7.53 -3.98 -9.05
C VAL A 103 8.26 -4.46 -7.80
N ARG A 104 8.44 -3.61 -6.80
CA ARG A 104 9.11 -3.87 -5.52
C ARG A 104 8.45 -3.07 -4.41
N PRO A 105 8.71 -3.35 -3.12
CA PRO A 105 8.26 -2.47 -2.04
C PRO A 105 8.79 -1.04 -2.24
N MET A 106 7.87 -0.08 -2.29
CA MET A 106 8.16 1.34 -2.55
C MET A 106 7.23 2.20 -1.70
N THR A 107 7.65 3.42 -1.41
CA THR A 107 6.77 4.41 -0.79
C THR A 107 5.70 4.90 -1.77
N VAL A 108 4.57 5.39 -1.25
CA VAL A 108 3.51 6.00 -2.08
C VAL A 108 4.09 7.10 -2.98
N HIS A 109 4.98 7.93 -2.44
CA HIS A 109 5.61 9.02 -3.18
C HIS A 109 6.50 8.54 -4.33
N GLU A 110 7.29 7.47 -4.12
CA GLU A 110 8.12 6.87 -5.17
C GLU A 110 7.28 6.29 -6.30
N ILE A 111 6.19 5.56 -5.96
CA ILE A 111 5.27 5.01 -6.96
C ILE A 111 4.59 6.16 -7.73
N ALA A 112 4.05 7.17 -7.03
CA ALA A 112 3.42 8.31 -7.67
C ALA A 112 4.40 9.07 -8.59
N SER A 113 5.64 9.24 -8.17
CA SER A 113 6.69 9.87 -8.98
C SER A 113 6.99 9.07 -10.26
N ALA A 114 7.05 7.74 -10.17
CA ALA A 114 7.22 6.89 -11.34
C ALA A 114 6.02 6.96 -12.30
N MET A 115 4.79 6.97 -11.76
CA MET A 115 3.55 7.06 -12.55
C MET A 115 3.39 8.41 -13.25
N ARG A 116 3.91 9.52 -12.67
CA ARG A 116 3.86 10.87 -13.29
C ARG A 116 4.58 10.96 -14.63
N ASN A 117 5.45 10.03 -14.96
CA ASN A 117 6.03 9.93 -16.30
C ASN A 117 5.01 9.52 -17.37
N TYR A 118 3.86 8.99 -16.99
CA TYR A 118 2.85 8.43 -17.89
C TYR A 118 1.49 9.10 -17.81
N MET A 119 1.19 9.77 -16.67
CA MET A 119 -0.08 10.42 -16.41
C MET A 119 0.03 11.47 -15.32
N ASP A 120 -0.83 12.48 -15.37
CA ASP A 120 -0.92 13.47 -14.28
C ASP A 120 -1.70 12.88 -13.09
N LEU A 121 -1.08 12.87 -11.90
CA LEU A 121 -1.70 12.42 -10.66
C LEU A 121 -1.03 13.04 -9.43
N ARG A 122 -1.82 13.18 -8.37
CA ARG A 122 -1.35 13.52 -7.02
C ARG A 122 -1.13 12.25 -6.20
N ASP A 123 -0.38 12.32 -5.12
CA ASP A 123 -0.18 11.17 -4.22
C ASP A 123 -1.51 10.63 -3.67
N ILE A 124 -2.48 11.51 -3.38
CA ILE A 124 -3.81 11.10 -2.91
C ILE A 124 -4.60 10.33 -3.97
N ASP A 125 -4.42 10.63 -5.25
CA ASP A 125 -5.09 9.92 -6.34
C ASP A 125 -4.59 8.47 -6.43
N LEU A 126 -3.29 8.26 -6.20
CA LEU A 126 -2.70 6.92 -6.08
C LEU A 126 -3.23 6.17 -4.85
N VAL A 127 -3.33 6.83 -3.70
CA VAL A 127 -3.88 6.20 -2.48
C VAL A 127 -5.32 5.74 -2.71
N ASN A 128 -6.16 6.56 -3.34
CA ASN A 128 -7.54 6.20 -3.68
C ASN A 128 -7.60 5.02 -4.66
N LEU A 129 -6.76 5.01 -5.69
CA LEU A 129 -6.66 3.90 -6.63
C LEU A 129 -6.27 2.58 -5.93
N ILE A 130 -5.24 2.61 -5.06
CA ILE A 130 -4.81 1.44 -4.29
C ILE A 130 -5.94 0.98 -3.35
N HIS A 131 -6.63 1.91 -2.69
CA HIS A 131 -7.74 1.59 -1.79
C HIS A 131 -8.87 0.86 -2.52
N VAL A 132 -9.29 1.36 -3.68
CA VAL A 132 -10.32 0.73 -4.52
C VAL A 132 -9.83 -0.64 -5.01
N ALA A 133 -8.60 -0.72 -5.52
CA ALA A 133 -8.03 -1.97 -6.02
C ALA A 133 -7.83 -3.04 -4.91
N SER A 134 -7.63 -2.63 -3.65
CA SER A 134 -7.54 -3.56 -2.52
C SER A 134 -8.87 -4.18 -2.10
N LYS A 135 -9.99 -3.54 -2.46
CA LYS A 135 -11.37 -4.06 -2.28
C LYS A 135 -11.87 -4.87 -3.48
N ALA A 136 -11.14 -4.79 -4.59
CA ALA A 136 -11.48 -5.46 -5.83
C ALA A 136 -11.14 -6.96 -5.74
N GLU A 137 -12.13 -7.81 -5.90
CA GLU A 137 -11.97 -9.27 -5.79
C GLU A 137 -12.81 -9.98 -6.86
N LYS A 138 -12.25 -11.04 -7.46
CA LYS A 138 -12.95 -11.93 -8.39
C LYS A 138 -12.52 -13.37 -8.15
N ASN A 139 -13.47 -14.28 -8.09
CA ASN A 139 -13.22 -15.71 -7.82
C ASN A 139 -12.40 -15.93 -6.53
N LYS A 140 -12.69 -15.21 -5.46
CA LYS A 140 -11.97 -15.24 -4.17
C LYS A 140 -10.50 -14.84 -4.26
N THR A 141 -10.12 -14.12 -5.33
CA THR A 141 -8.77 -13.62 -5.54
C THR A 141 -8.81 -12.11 -5.53
N ALA A 142 -8.20 -11.48 -4.51
CA ALA A 142 -8.07 -10.04 -4.43
C ALA A 142 -7.11 -9.52 -5.51
N LEU A 143 -7.46 -8.39 -6.12
CA LEU A 143 -6.67 -7.79 -7.19
C LEU A 143 -5.32 -7.26 -6.68
N ILE A 144 -5.31 -6.62 -5.52
CA ILE A 144 -4.11 -6.20 -4.79
C ILE A 144 -4.26 -6.55 -3.31
N LYS A 145 -3.21 -7.14 -2.73
CA LYS A 145 -3.08 -7.27 -1.28
C LYS A 145 -2.21 -6.11 -0.77
N ALA A 146 -2.82 -4.95 -0.56
CA ALA A 146 -2.10 -3.82 0.01
C ALA A 146 -1.84 -4.02 1.51
N ARG A 147 -0.58 -3.90 1.93
CA ARG A 147 -0.18 -3.82 3.34
C ARG A 147 0.55 -2.51 3.54
N TYR A 148 0.03 -1.68 4.41
CA TYR A 148 0.69 -0.43 4.78
C TYR A 148 1.59 -0.68 5.98
N HIS A 149 2.89 -0.48 5.80
CA HIS A 149 3.85 -0.46 6.90
C HIS A 149 4.07 1.00 7.30
N MET A 150 3.54 1.37 8.44
CA MET A 150 3.85 2.67 9.05
C MET A 150 5.01 2.48 10.01
N PHE A 151 6.15 3.03 9.67
CA PHE A 151 7.27 3.12 10.60
C PHE A 151 7.01 4.31 11.53
N VAL A 152 6.41 4.04 12.68
CA VAL A 152 6.40 5.01 13.77
C VAL A 152 7.81 4.95 14.37
N ARG A 153 8.62 5.99 14.17
CA ARG A 153 9.84 6.13 14.95
C ARG A 153 9.41 6.15 16.43
N ALA A 154 10.04 5.29 17.23
CA ALA A 154 9.96 5.44 18.66
C ALA A 154 10.28 6.90 18.98
N LEU A 155 9.49 7.55 19.82
CA LEU A 155 9.75 8.91 20.27
C LEU A 155 11.19 8.92 20.79
N GLU A 156 12.03 9.79 20.24
CA GLU A 156 13.44 9.91 20.65
C GLU A 156 13.56 10.40 22.10
N GLY A 157 12.44 10.66 22.75
CA GLY A 157 12.28 11.17 24.10
C GLY A 157 11.07 12.10 24.21
N ALA A 158 10.79 12.52 25.41
CA ALA A 158 9.84 13.58 25.71
C ALA A 158 10.62 14.80 26.21
N PHE A 159 10.46 15.93 25.53
CA PHE A 159 11.19 17.16 25.82
C PHE A 159 10.27 18.14 26.52
N ILE A 160 10.70 18.70 27.66
CA ILE A 160 9.87 19.57 28.49
C ILE A 160 10.58 20.89 28.76
N THR A 161 9.80 21.97 28.84
CA THR A 161 10.25 23.25 29.41
C THR A 161 9.97 23.27 30.93
N LEU A 162 10.88 23.89 31.71
CA LEU A 162 10.73 24.03 33.17
C LEU A 162 10.17 25.41 33.59
N ASN A 163 9.59 26.14 32.65
CA ASN A 163 8.88 27.39 32.94
C ASN A 163 7.56 27.14 33.69
N PRO A 164 6.91 28.17 34.28
CA PRO A 164 5.62 27.99 34.95
C PRO A 164 4.53 27.33 34.08
N ASN A 165 4.51 27.65 32.78
CA ASN A 165 3.59 27.06 31.78
C ASN A 165 4.28 25.91 31.06
N LYS A 166 4.60 24.82 31.75
CA LYS A 166 5.29 23.64 31.21
C LYS A 166 4.66 23.16 29.93
N LYS A 167 5.47 23.02 28.86
CA LYS A 167 5.04 22.41 27.61
C LYS A 167 5.85 21.16 27.31
N LEU A 168 5.16 20.15 26.79
CA LEU A 168 5.73 18.89 26.34
C LEU A 168 5.87 18.91 24.82
N PHE A 169 7.03 18.51 24.33
CA PHE A 169 7.31 18.37 22.89
C PHE A 169 7.72 16.92 22.60
N LEU A 170 7.28 16.41 21.47
CA LEU A 170 7.61 15.06 20.99
C LEU A 170 8.70 15.07 19.92
N THR A 171 9.19 16.27 19.59
CA THR A 171 10.31 16.48 18.64
C THR A 171 11.45 17.14 19.38
N ARG A 172 12.69 16.72 19.09
CA ARG A 172 13.89 17.26 19.69
C ARG A 172 14.06 18.73 19.30
N GLN A 173 14.17 19.58 20.30
CA GLN A 173 14.49 20.99 20.14
C GLN A 173 15.22 21.50 21.39
N ASN A 174 16.14 22.44 21.22
CA ASN A 174 16.95 22.97 22.35
C ASN A 174 16.25 24.11 23.05
N TYR A 175 15.42 24.86 22.38
CA TYR A 175 14.68 26.02 22.86
C TYR A 175 13.25 26.04 22.31
N ALA A 176 12.33 26.60 23.09
CA ALA A 176 10.95 26.85 22.66
C ALA A 176 10.52 28.25 23.08
N ASP A 177 9.85 28.97 22.20
CA ASP A 177 9.26 30.27 22.52
C ASP A 177 7.90 30.06 23.16
N ILE A 178 7.75 30.55 24.38
CA ILE A 178 6.52 30.46 25.17
C ILE A 178 6.24 31.87 25.73
N ASP A 179 5.10 32.43 25.38
CA ASP A 179 4.63 33.74 25.80
C ASP A 179 5.64 34.90 25.48
N GLY A 180 6.39 34.76 24.36
CA GLY A 180 7.37 35.73 23.91
C GLY A 180 8.75 35.64 24.55
N GLU A 181 8.97 34.61 25.37
CA GLU A 181 10.27 34.30 25.99
C GLU A 181 10.81 32.95 25.45
N SER A 182 12.15 32.91 25.25
CA SER A 182 12.81 31.68 24.78
C SER A 182 13.25 30.85 25.98
N TRP A 183 12.69 29.66 26.11
CA TRP A 183 12.94 28.72 27.20
C TRP A 183 13.74 27.52 26.74
N LYS A 184 14.71 27.10 27.55
CA LYS A 184 15.46 25.86 27.30
C LYS A 184 14.57 24.65 27.46
N VAL A 185 14.71 23.69 26.54
CA VAL A 185 13.99 22.42 26.54
C VAL A 185 14.93 21.32 27.03
N PHE A 186 14.44 20.47 27.92
CA PHE A 186 15.16 19.36 28.54
C PHE A 186 14.53 18.03 28.13
N GLU A 187 15.38 17.02 27.97
CA GLU A 187 15.00 15.62 27.71
C GLU A 187 14.63 14.91 29.01
#